data_4a3554f4e72ed60677eabdab25283220
#
_entry.id   4a3554f4e72ed60677eabdab25283220
#
_cell.length_a   1.000
_cell.length_b   1.000
_cell.length_c   1.000
_cell.angle_alpha   90.00
_cell.angle_beta   90.00
_cell.angle_gamma   90.00
#
_symmetry.space_group_name_H-M   'P 1'
#
loop_
_entity.id
_entity.type
_entity.pdbx_description
1 polymer ?
#
loop_
_entity_poly.entity_id
_entity_poly.type
_entity_poly.pdbx_seq_one_letter_code
_entity_poly.pdbx_strand_id
1 'polypeptide(L)'
;MKNTVTTFKDAKKQGKKLTMLTAYDYSTAKLFDEAGVDSMLVGDSLGMTMLGYDSTLPVTMEDMIHHTKAVVRGAKNALVVGDMPYMSYHLSVQQAVENAGRFIKEAGAQAVKLEGGAAFCPEIEAMTRASIPVVGHLGSVSYTHLRAH
;
A
#
# COMPACT_ATOMS: atom_id res chain seq x y z
N MET A 1 -1.99 -2.98 -21.04
CA MET A 1 -0.67 -2.36 -20.64
C MET A 1 -0.70 -2.17 -19.15
N LYS A 2 0.35 -2.57 -18.43
CA LYS A 2 0.37 -2.49 -16.95
C LYS A 2 0.37 -1.02 -16.49
N ASN A 3 -0.51 -0.69 -15.54
CA ASN A 3 -0.55 0.63 -14.93
C ASN A 3 0.70 0.89 -14.09
N THR A 4 1.19 2.12 -14.15
CA THR A 4 2.37 2.57 -13.43
C THR A 4 2.08 3.88 -12.70
N VAL A 5 3.00 4.33 -11.86
CA VAL A 5 2.89 5.65 -11.21
C VAL A 5 2.77 6.78 -12.24
N THR A 6 3.41 6.64 -13.40
CA THR A 6 3.28 7.60 -14.51
C THR A 6 1.85 7.65 -15.04
N THR A 7 1.18 6.49 -15.19
CA THR A 7 -0.24 6.41 -15.58
C THR A 7 -1.11 7.28 -14.66
N PHE A 8 -0.86 7.22 -13.34
CA PHE A 8 -1.59 8.02 -12.35
C PHE A 8 -1.33 9.52 -12.48
N LYS A 9 -0.06 9.92 -12.68
CA LYS A 9 0.31 11.33 -12.89
C LYS A 9 -0.32 11.90 -14.16
N ASP A 10 -0.35 11.14 -15.23
CA ASP A 10 -0.90 11.58 -16.51
C ASP A 10 -2.42 11.62 -16.48
N ALA A 11 -3.08 10.65 -15.83
CA ALA A 11 -4.52 10.67 -15.61
C ALA A 11 -4.96 11.92 -14.84
N LYS A 12 -4.21 12.32 -13.80
CA LYS A 12 -4.47 13.56 -13.05
C LYS A 12 -4.41 14.80 -13.95
N LYS A 13 -3.39 14.91 -14.80
CA LYS A 13 -3.25 16.04 -15.75
C LYS A 13 -4.41 16.09 -16.74
N GLN A 14 -4.93 14.94 -17.13
CA GLN A 14 -6.03 14.79 -18.09
C GLN A 14 -7.42 14.88 -17.44
N GLY A 15 -7.50 15.00 -16.11
CA GLY A 15 -8.77 14.97 -15.38
C GLY A 15 -9.46 13.59 -15.40
N LYS A 16 -8.74 12.53 -15.78
CA LYS A 16 -9.27 11.17 -15.83
C LYS A 16 -9.31 10.57 -14.41
N LYS A 17 -10.48 10.08 -14.02
CA LYS A 17 -10.64 9.33 -12.77
C LYS A 17 -10.10 7.91 -12.93
N LEU A 18 -9.40 7.43 -11.90
CA LEU A 18 -8.91 6.06 -11.80
C LEU A 18 -9.57 5.36 -10.63
N THR A 19 -9.73 4.05 -10.76
CA THR A 19 -10.30 3.19 -9.74
C THR A 19 -9.22 2.58 -8.85
N MET A 20 -9.50 2.49 -7.55
CA MET A 20 -8.69 1.72 -6.60
C MET A 20 -9.61 0.86 -5.75
N LEU A 21 -9.35 -0.43 -5.68
CA LEU A 21 -10.06 -1.38 -4.82
C LEU A 21 -9.09 -2.09 -3.90
N THR A 22 -9.56 -2.46 -2.71
CA THR A 22 -8.79 -3.27 -1.77
C THR A 22 -8.88 -4.75 -2.16
N ALA A 23 -7.74 -5.42 -2.21
CA ALA A 23 -7.65 -6.86 -2.47
C ALA A 23 -6.61 -7.50 -1.53
N TYR A 24 -6.90 -8.73 -1.06
CA TYR A 24 -6.04 -9.41 -0.09
C TYR A 24 -5.52 -10.76 -0.57
N ASP A 25 -6.00 -11.28 -1.69
CA ASP A 25 -5.67 -12.61 -2.19
C ASP A 25 -5.56 -12.65 -3.73
N TYR A 26 -5.05 -13.76 -4.22
CA TYR A 26 -4.84 -13.99 -5.65
C TYR A 26 -6.14 -13.99 -6.46
N SER A 27 -7.17 -14.67 -5.97
CA SER A 27 -8.40 -14.88 -6.73
C SER A 27 -9.17 -13.58 -6.89
N THR A 28 -9.32 -12.81 -5.82
CA THR A 28 -9.94 -11.48 -5.83
C THR A 28 -9.16 -10.52 -6.72
N ALA A 29 -7.83 -10.50 -6.59
CA ALA A 29 -6.97 -9.64 -7.41
C ALA A 29 -7.12 -9.96 -8.91
N LYS A 30 -7.17 -11.25 -9.27
CA LYS A 30 -7.36 -11.68 -10.65
C LYS A 30 -8.71 -11.20 -11.21
N LEU A 31 -9.79 -11.35 -10.45
CA LEU A 31 -11.12 -10.88 -10.86
C LEU A 31 -11.16 -9.36 -11.07
N PHE A 32 -10.56 -8.60 -10.16
CA PHE A 32 -10.49 -7.14 -10.28
C PHE A 32 -9.64 -6.70 -11.48
N ASP A 33 -8.53 -7.38 -11.73
CA ASP A 33 -7.67 -7.08 -12.88
C ASP A 33 -8.38 -7.37 -14.21
N GLU A 34 -9.11 -8.49 -14.30
CA GLU A 34 -9.94 -8.84 -15.45
C GLU A 34 -11.12 -7.88 -15.63
N ALA A 35 -11.67 -7.32 -14.56
CA ALA A 35 -12.70 -6.29 -14.60
C ALA A 35 -12.16 -4.88 -14.97
N GLY A 36 -10.84 -4.73 -15.10
CA GLY A 36 -10.21 -3.46 -15.53
C GLY A 36 -10.02 -2.43 -14.43
N VAL A 37 -9.91 -2.85 -13.16
CA VAL A 37 -9.56 -1.97 -12.04
C VAL A 37 -8.16 -1.42 -12.25
N ASP A 38 -7.98 -0.09 -12.08
CA ASP A 38 -6.71 0.57 -12.38
C ASP A 38 -5.62 0.29 -11.33
N SER A 39 -6.02 0.13 -10.06
CA SER A 39 -5.08 -0.15 -8.96
C SER A 39 -5.72 -0.96 -7.85
N MET A 40 -4.88 -1.67 -7.10
CA MET A 40 -5.28 -2.46 -5.93
C MET A 40 -4.45 -2.05 -4.71
N LEU A 41 -5.13 -1.84 -3.58
CA LEU A 41 -4.50 -1.63 -2.29
C LEU A 41 -4.53 -2.94 -1.49
N VAL A 42 -3.37 -3.39 -1.05
CA VAL A 42 -3.27 -4.42 0.00
C VAL A 42 -3.18 -3.69 1.32
N GLY A 43 -4.34 -3.44 1.94
CA GLY A 43 -4.45 -2.66 3.17
C GLY A 43 -4.11 -3.48 4.41
N ASP A 44 -3.59 -2.84 5.45
CA ASP A 44 -3.37 -3.46 6.77
C ASP A 44 -4.70 -3.88 7.44
N SER A 45 -5.83 -3.39 6.94
CA SER A 45 -7.18 -3.87 7.27
C SER A 45 -7.38 -5.37 7.05
N LEU A 46 -6.47 -6.05 6.32
CA LEU A 46 -6.43 -7.52 6.24
C LEU A 46 -6.37 -8.18 7.63
N GLY A 47 -5.77 -7.51 8.60
CA GLY A 47 -5.75 -8.00 9.99
C GLY A 47 -7.14 -8.26 10.53
N MET A 48 -8.06 -7.35 10.27
CA MET A 48 -9.45 -7.49 10.73
C MET A 48 -10.28 -8.39 9.82
N THR A 49 -10.12 -8.24 8.50
CA THR A 49 -10.99 -8.90 7.52
C THR A 49 -10.57 -10.32 7.16
N MET A 50 -9.27 -10.61 7.19
CA MET A 50 -8.71 -11.90 6.76
C MET A 50 -8.15 -12.71 7.94
N LEU A 51 -7.55 -12.03 8.94
CA LEU A 51 -6.90 -12.70 10.07
C LEU A 51 -7.77 -12.72 11.34
N GLY A 52 -8.88 -11.96 11.37
CA GLY A 52 -9.82 -11.94 12.49
C GLY A 52 -9.32 -11.17 13.71
N TYR A 53 -8.40 -10.24 13.55
CA TYR A 53 -7.96 -9.37 14.65
C TYR A 53 -9.00 -8.28 14.94
N ASP A 54 -9.03 -7.81 16.18
CA ASP A 54 -9.92 -6.72 16.59
C ASP A 54 -9.49 -5.34 16.05
N SER A 55 -8.23 -5.22 15.58
CA SER A 55 -7.66 -3.99 15.03
C SER A 55 -6.54 -4.30 14.05
N THR A 56 -6.01 -3.26 13.38
CA THR A 56 -4.84 -3.38 12.48
C THR A 56 -3.49 -3.41 13.23
N LEU A 57 -3.47 -3.10 14.54
CA LEU A 57 -2.23 -2.98 15.30
C LEU A 57 -1.36 -4.25 15.33
N PRO A 58 -1.90 -5.49 15.41
CA PRO A 58 -1.10 -6.71 15.42
C PRO A 58 -0.52 -7.11 14.06
N VAL A 59 -0.93 -6.46 12.96
CA VAL A 59 -0.50 -6.83 11.62
C VAL A 59 1.01 -6.65 11.47
N THR A 60 1.68 -7.72 11.05
CA THR A 60 3.14 -7.75 10.84
C THR A 60 3.54 -7.39 9.41
N MET A 61 4.82 -7.07 9.21
CA MET A 61 5.39 -6.94 7.86
C MET A 61 5.28 -8.25 7.08
N GLU A 62 5.41 -9.38 7.75
CA GLU A 62 5.31 -10.72 7.17
C GLU A 62 3.90 -10.99 6.61
N ASP A 63 2.86 -10.63 7.36
CA ASP A 63 1.47 -10.72 6.91
C ASP A 63 1.27 -9.88 5.64
N MET A 64 1.73 -8.62 5.68
CA MET A 64 1.60 -7.71 4.54
C MET A 64 2.33 -8.19 3.30
N ILE A 65 3.56 -8.68 3.45
CA ILE A 65 4.36 -9.24 2.35
C ILE A 65 3.70 -10.50 1.79
N HIS A 66 3.18 -11.38 2.66
CA HIS A 66 2.49 -12.61 2.24
C HIS A 66 1.29 -12.30 1.35
N HIS A 67 0.39 -11.45 1.82
CA HIS A 67 -0.82 -11.07 1.08
C HIS A 67 -0.50 -10.26 -0.17
N THR A 68 0.45 -9.33 -0.11
CA THR A 68 0.88 -8.55 -1.27
C THR A 68 1.44 -9.43 -2.39
N LYS A 69 2.24 -10.46 -2.06
CA LYS A 69 2.70 -11.46 -3.04
C LYS A 69 1.54 -12.14 -3.76
N ALA A 70 0.49 -12.48 -3.06
CA ALA A 70 -0.69 -13.13 -3.66
C ALA A 70 -1.42 -12.20 -4.62
N VAL A 71 -1.66 -10.95 -4.20
CA VAL A 71 -2.32 -9.92 -5.03
C VAL A 71 -1.49 -9.60 -6.28
N VAL A 72 -0.18 -9.41 -6.14
CA VAL A 72 0.71 -9.11 -7.28
C VAL A 72 0.68 -10.22 -8.34
N ARG A 73 0.59 -11.49 -7.93
CA ARG A 73 0.45 -12.60 -8.88
C ARG A 73 -0.89 -12.59 -9.64
N GLY A 74 -1.94 -12.08 -9.02
CA GLY A 74 -3.25 -11.91 -9.65
C GLY A 74 -3.35 -10.69 -10.56
N ALA A 75 -2.65 -9.61 -10.23
CA ALA A 75 -2.70 -8.31 -10.91
C ALA A 75 -1.70 -8.25 -12.07
N LYS A 76 -2.17 -8.41 -13.31
CA LYS A 76 -1.36 -8.30 -14.52
C LYS A 76 -1.24 -6.86 -15.01
N ASN A 77 -2.34 -6.08 -14.91
CA ASN A 77 -2.48 -4.73 -15.44
C ASN A 77 -2.59 -3.68 -14.35
N ALA A 78 -3.27 -3.96 -13.25
CA ALA A 78 -3.45 -3.02 -12.16
C ALA A 78 -2.14 -2.70 -11.43
N LEU A 79 -2.03 -1.46 -10.95
CA LEU A 79 -0.97 -1.04 -10.03
C LEU A 79 -1.25 -1.61 -8.64
N VAL A 80 -0.31 -2.33 -8.05
CA VAL A 80 -0.45 -2.84 -6.67
C VAL A 80 0.31 -1.97 -5.69
N VAL A 81 -0.41 -1.49 -4.67
CA VAL A 81 0.10 -0.68 -3.56
C VAL A 81 0.07 -1.53 -2.30
N GLY A 82 1.20 -1.66 -1.62
CA GLY A 82 1.28 -2.33 -0.31
C GLY A 82 1.20 -1.31 0.82
N ASP A 83 0.33 -1.56 1.80
CA ASP A 83 0.17 -0.70 2.97
C ASP A 83 1.22 -1.06 4.03
N MET A 84 1.94 -0.07 4.51
CA MET A 84 2.95 -0.25 5.55
C MET A 84 2.26 -0.34 6.91
N PRO A 85 2.36 -1.48 7.64
CA PRO A 85 1.63 -1.66 8.88
C PRO A 85 2.19 -0.80 10.02
N TYR A 86 1.43 -0.68 11.09
CA TYR A 86 1.83 0.06 12.29
C TYR A 86 3.21 -0.36 12.78
N MET A 87 4.04 0.58 13.21
CA MET A 87 5.43 0.42 13.65
C MET A 87 6.43 -0.04 12.58
N SER A 88 6.05 -0.14 11.31
CA SER A 88 7.00 -0.48 10.26
C SER A 88 7.80 0.71 9.70
N TYR A 89 7.39 1.95 10.03
CA TYR A 89 8.04 3.19 9.57
C TYR A 89 8.15 4.27 10.66
N HIS A 90 7.78 3.94 11.91
CA HIS A 90 7.67 4.93 13.00
C HIS A 90 8.98 5.13 13.78
N LEU A 91 9.91 4.17 13.73
CA LEU A 91 11.10 4.18 14.59
C LEU A 91 12.26 4.98 13.99
N SER A 92 12.42 4.95 12.67
CA SER A 92 13.48 5.67 11.99
C SER A 92 13.25 5.72 10.47
N VAL A 93 13.86 6.71 9.82
CA VAL A 93 13.92 6.82 8.35
C VAL A 93 14.53 5.57 7.71
N GLN A 94 15.57 5.00 8.33
CA GLN A 94 16.21 3.77 7.83
C GLN A 94 15.23 2.61 7.84
N GLN A 95 14.55 2.36 8.95
CA GLN A 95 13.53 1.30 9.06
C GLN A 95 12.44 1.46 8.00
N ALA A 96 11.98 2.69 7.80
CA ALA A 96 10.94 3.00 6.82
C ALA A 96 11.38 2.63 5.39
N VAL A 97 12.60 2.99 4.99
CA VAL A 97 13.15 2.65 3.67
C VAL A 97 13.38 1.14 3.52
N GLU A 98 13.91 0.47 4.54
CA GLU A 98 14.12 -0.98 4.53
C GLU A 98 12.80 -1.75 4.34
N ASN A 99 11.78 -1.41 5.14
CA ASN A 99 10.48 -2.07 5.08
C ASN A 99 9.74 -1.75 3.77
N ALA A 100 9.78 -0.51 3.29
CA ALA A 100 9.24 -0.16 1.98
C ALA A 100 9.94 -0.93 0.86
N GLY A 101 11.27 -1.07 0.94
CA GLY A 101 12.08 -1.86 0.01
C GLY A 101 11.67 -3.34 -0.04
N ARG A 102 11.25 -3.93 1.08
CA ARG A 102 10.72 -5.30 1.15
C ARG A 102 9.45 -5.46 0.31
N PHE A 103 8.52 -4.51 0.35
CA PHE A 103 7.32 -4.55 -0.50
C PHE A 103 7.68 -4.62 -1.99
N ILE A 104 8.68 -3.84 -2.42
CA ILE A 104 9.12 -3.82 -3.81
C ILE A 104 9.87 -5.10 -4.18
N LYS A 105 10.88 -5.47 -3.39
CA LYS A 105 11.80 -6.57 -3.70
C LYS A 105 11.22 -7.95 -3.46
N GLU A 106 10.54 -8.13 -2.32
CA GLU A 106 10.03 -9.45 -1.92
C GLU A 106 8.62 -9.69 -2.43
N ALA A 107 7.75 -8.67 -2.36
CA ALA A 107 6.35 -8.82 -2.72
C ALA A 107 6.03 -8.42 -4.17
N GLY A 108 6.87 -7.62 -4.82
CA GLY A 108 6.68 -7.16 -6.19
C GLY A 108 5.65 -6.03 -6.33
N ALA A 109 5.32 -5.34 -5.23
CA ALA A 109 4.47 -4.15 -5.28
C ALA A 109 5.13 -3.03 -6.11
N GLN A 110 4.34 -2.13 -6.67
CA GLN A 110 4.83 -1.00 -7.45
C GLN A 110 4.84 0.31 -6.66
N ALA A 111 4.20 0.34 -5.50
CA ALA A 111 4.20 1.47 -4.58
C ALA A 111 3.92 0.98 -3.16
N VAL A 112 4.22 1.81 -2.18
CA VAL A 112 3.81 1.61 -0.78
C VAL A 112 2.86 2.72 -0.35
N LYS A 113 2.01 2.45 0.65
CA LYS A 113 1.19 3.46 1.31
C LYS A 113 1.65 3.58 2.77
N LEU A 114 1.59 4.78 3.31
CA LEU A 114 1.74 5.05 4.75
C LEU A 114 0.78 6.16 5.20
N GLU A 115 0.59 6.27 6.48
CA GLU A 115 -0.33 7.18 7.14
C GLU A 115 0.42 8.16 8.07
N GLY A 116 -0.26 9.20 8.55
CA GLY A 116 0.27 10.14 9.56
C GLY A 116 0.69 11.51 9.06
N GLY A 117 0.53 11.78 7.77
CA GLY A 117 0.67 13.14 7.22
C GLY A 117 2.06 13.75 7.33
N ALA A 118 2.14 15.03 7.67
CA ALA A 118 3.38 15.82 7.65
C ALA A 118 4.48 15.29 8.59
N ALA A 119 4.12 14.58 9.66
CA ALA A 119 5.10 14.03 10.61
C ALA A 119 6.05 13.02 9.96
N PHE A 120 5.64 12.37 8.87
CA PHE A 120 6.43 11.35 8.16
C PHE A 120 7.01 11.84 6.83
N CYS A 121 7.07 13.15 6.60
CA CYS A 121 7.72 13.70 5.40
C CYS A 121 9.19 13.25 5.23
N PRO A 122 10.03 13.16 6.28
CA PRO A 122 11.41 12.67 6.14
C PRO A 122 11.48 11.22 5.63
N GLU A 123 10.60 10.35 6.11
CA GLU A 123 10.49 8.95 5.68
C GLU A 123 10.06 8.87 4.21
N ILE A 124 9.04 9.65 3.82
CA ILE A 124 8.53 9.72 2.44
C ILE A 124 9.63 10.23 1.49
N GLU A 125 10.36 11.28 1.89
CA GLU A 125 11.47 11.81 1.10
C GLU A 125 12.56 10.75 0.89
N ALA A 126 12.95 10.05 1.95
CA ALA A 126 13.98 9.02 1.86
C ALA A 126 13.55 7.84 0.98
N MET A 127 12.30 7.37 1.10
CA MET A 127 11.74 6.32 0.22
C MET A 127 11.73 6.77 -1.24
N THR A 128 11.27 8.00 -1.52
CA THR A 128 11.22 8.51 -2.90
C THR A 128 12.62 8.70 -3.50
N ARG A 129 13.61 9.12 -2.71
CA ARG A 129 15.02 9.15 -3.13
C ARG A 129 15.58 7.75 -3.41
N ALA A 130 15.09 6.73 -2.70
CA ALA A 130 15.39 5.33 -2.98
C ALA A 130 14.59 4.76 -4.16
N SER A 131 13.88 5.60 -4.93
CA SER A 131 13.05 5.22 -6.08
C SER A 131 11.85 4.34 -5.72
N ILE A 132 11.36 4.43 -4.49
CA ILE A 132 10.15 3.75 -4.03
C ILE A 132 8.98 4.73 -4.12
N PRO A 133 7.98 4.49 -4.98
CA PRO A 133 6.80 5.35 -5.04
C PRO A 133 5.96 5.24 -3.76
N VAL A 134 5.48 6.38 -3.27
CA VAL A 134 4.71 6.47 -2.02
C VAL A 134 3.34 7.08 -2.26
N VAL A 135 2.32 6.47 -1.66
CA VAL A 135 0.96 6.99 -1.52
C VAL A 135 0.79 7.46 -0.07
N GLY A 136 0.61 8.76 0.12
CA GLY A 136 0.34 9.33 1.45
C GLY A 136 -1.16 9.31 1.76
N HIS A 137 -1.54 8.78 2.92
CA HIS A 137 -2.90 8.89 3.43
C HIS A 137 -3.03 10.13 4.31
N LEU A 138 -3.98 11.00 3.95
CA LEU A 138 -4.36 12.19 4.71
C LEU A 138 -5.79 12.02 5.22
N GLY A 139 -5.99 12.07 6.53
CA GLY A 139 -7.32 11.93 7.14
C GLY A 139 -7.30 11.00 8.34
N SER A 140 -8.44 10.36 8.64
CA SER A 140 -8.54 9.42 9.75
C SER A 140 -7.68 8.19 9.50
N VAL A 141 -6.82 7.91 10.46
CA VAL A 141 -5.85 6.80 10.41
C VAL A 141 -6.40 5.63 11.21
N SER A 142 -6.31 4.42 10.68
CA SER A 142 -7.00 3.23 11.22
C SER A 142 -6.64 2.90 12.69
N TYR A 143 -5.45 3.27 13.15
CA TYR A 143 -5.01 3.09 14.54
C TYR A 143 -5.14 4.35 15.42
N THR A 144 -5.58 5.50 14.87
CA THR A 144 -5.74 6.75 15.64
C THR A 144 -7.13 6.92 16.25
N HIS A 145 -8.08 6.03 15.99
CA HIS A 145 -9.38 6.05 16.65
C HIS A 145 -9.31 5.99 18.19
N LEU A 146 -8.19 5.49 18.71
CA LEU A 146 -7.89 5.47 20.13
C LEU A 146 -7.21 6.74 20.64
N ARG A 147 -6.88 7.70 19.76
CA ARG A 147 -6.23 8.98 20.05
C ARG A 147 -6.82 10.09 19.20
N ALA A 148 -8.12 10.31 19.32
CA ALA A 148 -8.74 11.53 18.84
C ALA A 148 -8.34 12.68 19.79
N HIS A 149 -7.38 13.47 19.41
CA HIS A 149 -7.06 14.79 20.00
C HIS A 149 -6.87 15.81 18.91
#